data_c2e50b21775ebff3cc41c46d5bf022f9
#
_entry.id   c2e50b21775ebff3cc41c46d5bf022f9
#
_cell.length_a   1.000
_cell.length_b   1.000
_cell.length_c   1.000
_cell.angle_alpha   90.00
_cell.angle_beta   90.00
_cell.angle_gamma   90.00
#
_symmetry.space_group_name_H-M   'P 1'
#
loop_
_entity.id
_entity.type
_entity.pdbx_description
1 polymer ?
#
loop_
_entity_poly.entity_id
_entity_poly.type
_entity_poly.pdbx_seq_one_letter_code
_entity_poly.pdbx_strand_id
1 'polypeptide(L)'
;VATTTQEETDRYWNAIVGHGGQESACGWCKDRWGVSWQITPMQLTRAITHPDRAAAKRAFDAMMTMRKIDIAAIEAAVARR
;
A
#
# COMPACT_ATOMS: atom_id res chain seq x y z
N VAL A 1 -3.34 -6.05 7.23
CA VAL A 1 -3.25 -7.27 6.44
C VAL A 1 -2.04 -7.20 5.54
N ALA A 2 -1.11 -8.14 5.72
CA ALA A 2 0.07 -8.24 4.87
C ALA A 2 -0.27 -9.05 3.62
N THR A 3 0.15 -8.55 2.45
CA THR A 3 -0.06 -9.24 1.17
C THR A 3 1.29 -9.47 0.49
N THR A 4 1.32 -10.36 -0.51
CA THR A 4 2.56 -10.72 -1.21
C THR A 4 2.52 -10.38 -2.69
N THR A 5 1.34 -10.14 -3.26
CA THR A 5 1.17 -9.83 -4.68
C THR A 5 0.19 -8.68 -4.85
N GLN A 6 0.26 -8.03 -6.02
CA GLN A 6 -0.70 -7.00 -6.37
C GLN A 6 -2.13 -7.56 -6.47
N GLU A 7 -2.26 -8.75 -7.04
CA GLU A 7 -3.56 -9.42 -7.16
C GLU A 7 -4.21 -9.65 -5.79
N GLU A 8 -3.44 -10.10 -4.81
CA GLU A 8 -3.92 -10.32 -3.46
C GLU A 8 -4.29 -8.99 -2.80
N THR A 9 -3.46 -7.95 -2.98
CA THR A 9 -3.72 -6.60 -2.49
C THR A 9 -5.04 -6.07 -3.05
N ASP A 10 -5.23 -6.19 -4.35
CA ASP A 10 -6.46 -5.74 -5.03
C ASP A 10 -7.68 -6.50 -4.52
N ARG A 11 -7.55 -7.79 -4.31
CA ARG A 11 -8.65 -8.63 -3.85
C ARG A 11 -9.15 -8.20 -2.47
N TYR A 12 -8.24 -8.03 -1.50
CA TYR A 12 -8.62 -7.59 -0.16
C TYR A 12 -9.17 -6.17 -0.17
N TRP A 13 -8.53 -5.28 -0.92
CA TRP A 13 -8.98 -3.90 -1.03
C TRP A 13 -10.40 -3.83 -1.59
N ASN A 14 -10.63 -4.50 -2.70
CA ASN A 14 -11.94 -4.49 -3.35
C ASN A 14 -13.02 -5.15 -2.49
N ALA A 15 -12.68 -6.19 -1.75
CA ALA A 15 -13.62 -6.84 -0.85
C ALA A 15 -14.10 -5.91 0.25
N ILE A 16 -13.21 -5.08 0.79
CA ILE A 16 -13.55 -4.15 1.87
C ILE A 16 -14.28 -2.92 1.32
N VAL A 17 -13.70 -2.28 0.32
CA VAL A 17 -14.21 -1.03 -0.25
C VAL A 17 -15.48 -1.27 -1.06
N GLY A 18 -15.52 -2.36 -1.82
CA GLY A 18 -16.65 -2.69 -2.70
C GLY A 18 -17.93 -3.09 -1.96
N HIS A 19 -17.87 -3.35 -0.67
CA HIS A 19 -19.02 -3.78 0.14
C HIS A 19 -19.47 -2.69 1.10
N GLY A 20 -19.47 -1.44 0.65
CA GLY A 20 -19.93 -0.31 1.45
C GLY A 20 -18.83 0.36 2.27
N GLY A 21 -17.56 0.01 2.00
CA GLY A 21 -16.42 0.63 2.64
C GLY A 21 -15.99 1.91 1.95
N GLN A 22 -14.90 2.49 2.45
CA GLN A 22 -14.32 3.73 1.94
C GLN A 22 -12.82 3.61 1.80
N GLU A 23 -12.29 4.20 0.73
CA GLU A 23 -10.85 4.31 0.52
C GLU A 23 -10.27 5.40 1.43
N SER A 24 -9.05 5.18 1.89
CA SER A 24 -8.28 6.17 2.62
C SER A 24 -6.85 6.19 2.07
N ALA A 25 -5.97 6.97 2.67
CA ALA A 25 -4.61 7.15 2.18
C ALA A 25 -3.68 6.03 2.65
N CYS A 26 -2.58 5.83 1.94
CA CYS A 26 -1.43 5.02 2.35
C CYS A 26 -1.78 3.55 2.63
N GLY A 27 -2.66 2.98 1.82
CA GLY A 27 -3.07 1.59 1.99
C GLY A 27 -4.14 1.36 3.03
N TRP A 28 -4.63 2.43 3.66
CA TRP A 28 -5.73 2.33 4.61
C TRP A 28 -7.08 2.35 3.90
N CYS A 29 -8.03 1.60 4.45
CA CYS A 29 -9.43 1.66 4.03
C CYS A 29 -10.31 1.34 5.23
N LYS A 30 -11.59 1.70 5.14
CA LYS A 30 -12.58 1.38 6.16
C LYS A 30 -13.60 0.41 5.60
N ASP A 31 -14.03 -0.53 6.42
CA ASP A 31 -15.16 -1.39 6.06
C ASP A 31 -16.48 -0.64 6.31
N ARG A 32 -17.59 -1.30 5.97
CA ARG A 32 -18.91 -0.69 6.10
C ARG A 32 -19.32 -0.40 7.54
N TRP A 33 -18.63 -0.98 8.51
CA TRP A 33 -18.87 -0.74 9.93
C TRP A 33 -17.94 0.32 10.52
N GLY A 34 -17.11 0.94 9.70
CA GLY A 34 -16.18 2.00 10.11
C GLY A 34 -14.88 1.51 10.70
N VAL A 35 -14.59 0.21 10.64
CA VAL A 35 -13.32 -0.33 11.11
C VAL A 35 -12.24 -0.06 10.05
N SER A 36 -11.11 0.49 10.49
CA SER A 36 -9.98 0.79 9.61
C SER A 36 -9.10 -0.45 9.42
N TRP A 37 -8.77 -0.72 8.15
CA TRP A 37 -7.87 -1.79 7.74
C TRP A 37 -6.74 -1.21 6.93
N GLN A 38 -5.52 -1.70 7.13
CA GLN A 38 -4.40 -1.37 6.26
C GLN A 38 -4.03 -2.62 5.46
N ILE A 39 -4.06 -2.49 4.13
CA ILE A 39 -3.64 -3.56 3.23
C ILE A 39 -2.23 -3.22 2.77
N THR A 40 -1.25 -3.95 3.30
CA THR A 40 0.18 -3.62 3.16
C THR A 40 0.92 -4.73 2.43
N PRO A 41 1.27 -4.56 1.17
CA PRO A 41 2.15 -5.51 0.48
C PRO A 41 3.51 -5.59 1.18
N MET A 42 4.09 -6.78 1.21
CA MET A 42 5.43 -6.97 1.77
C MET A 42 6.48 -6.10 1.07
N GLN A 43 6.29 -5.87 -0.22
CA GLN A 43 7.17 -5.01 -1.01
C GLN A 43 7.21 -3.58 -0.46
N LEU A 44 6.08 -3.07 0.03
CA LEU A 44 6.04 -1.75 0.67
C LEU A 44 6.83 -1.76 1.98
N THR A 45 6.63 -2.75 2.83
CA THR A 45 7.35 -2.85 4.10
C THR A 45 8.86 -2.93 3.86
N ARG A 46 9.30 -3.72 2.89
CA ARG A 46 10.71 -3.83 2.52
C ARG A 46 11.25 -2.51 1.99
N ALA A 47 10.45 -1.81 1.18
CA ALA A 47 10.87 -0.56 0.56
C ALA A 47 11.08 0.55 1.59
N ILE A 48 10.17 0.73 2.53
CA ILE A 48 10.27 1.79 3.53
C ILE A 48 11.28 1.48 4.65
N THR A 49 11.74 0.24 4.74
CA THR A 49 12.80 -0.17 5.66
C THR A 49 14.12 -0.44 4.94
N HIS A 50 14.22 -0.01 3.68
CA HIS A 50 15.40 -0.22 2.84
C HIS A 50 16.65 0.38 3.52
N PRO A 51 17.83 -0.31 3.48
CA PRO A 51 19.07 0.22 4.05
C PRO A 51 19.52 1.54 3.47
N ASP A 52 19.25 1.76 2.18
CA ASP A 52 19.47 3.07 1.54
C ASP A 52 18.32 4.00 1.93
N ARG A 53 18.62 4.99 2.75
CA ARG A 53 17.61 5.94 3.26
C ARG A 53 16.96 6.75 2.14
N ALA A 54 17.69 7.08 1.10
CA ALA A 54 17.14 7.81 -0.04
C ALA A 54 16.10 6.97 -0.78
N ALA A 55 16.37 5.67 -0.97
CA ALA A 55 15.42 4.75 -1.57
C ALA A 55 14.18 4.58 -0.68
N ALA A 56 14.38 4.42 0.64
CA ALA A 56 13.27 4.30 1.59
C ALA A 56 12.39 5.55 1.59
N LYS A 57 12.99 6.73 1.53
CA LYS A 57 12.26 8.00 1.47
C LYS A 57 11.44 8.11 0.19
N ARG A 58 12.01 7.74 -0.96
CA ARG A 58 11.27 7.76 -2.24
C ARG A 58 10.07 6.84 -2.19
N ALA A 59 10.22 5.63 -1.63
CA ALA A 59 9.12 4.69 -1.47
C ALA A 59 8.04 5.25 -0.54
N PHE A 60 8.43 5.84 0.57
CA PHE A 60 7.52 6.46 1.52
C PHE A 60 6.75 7.60 0.87
N ASP A 61 7.43 8.50 0.15
CA ASP A 61 6.80 9.61 -0.53
C ASP A 61 5.82 9.12 -1.61
N ALA A 62 6.16 8.07 -2.33
CA ALA A 62 5.25 7.46 -3.31
C ALA A 62 4.00 6.90 -2.62
N MET A 63 4.17 6.20 -1.51
CA MET A 63 3.07 5.66 -0.71
C MET A 63 2.10 6.75 -0.26
N MET A 64 2.62 7.91 0.12
CA MET A 64 1.82 9.03 0.63
C MET A 64 0.85 9.59 -0.41
N THR A 65 1.09 9.34 -1.70
CA THR A 65 0.20 9.76 -2.78
C THR A 65 -0.82 8.71 -3.18
N MET A 66 -0.76 7.53 -2.55
CA MET A 66 -1.60 6.39 -2.92
C MET A 66 -2.79 6.25 -1.98
N ARG A 67 -3.83 5.60 -2.47
CA ARG A 67 -4.88 5.00 -1.64
C ARG A 67 -4.60 3.51 -1.56
N LYS A 68 -5.04 2.72 -2.53
CA LYS A 68 -4.58 1.33 -2.66
C LYS A 68 -3.10 1.33 -3.06
N ILE A 69 -2.30 0.48 -2.43
CA ILE A 69 -0.88 0.41 -2.74
C ILE A 69 -0.66 -0.23 -4.11
N ASP A 70 0.14 0.45 -4.93
CA ASP A 70 0.61 -0.03 -6.22
C ASP A 70 2.04 -0.51 -6.08
N ILE A 71 2.23 -1.83 -6.08
CA ILE A 71 3.53 -2.44 -5.85
C ILE A 71 4.53 -2.01 -6.93
N ALA A 72 4.12 -1.95 -8.19
CA ALA A 72 5.02 -1.56 -9.28
C ALA A 72 5.53 -0.14 -9.09
N ALA A 73 4.68 0.78 -8.65
CA ALA A 73 5.09 2.16 -8.40
C ALA A 73 6.04 2.27 -7.20
N ILE A 74 5.82 1.46 -6.16
CA ILE A 74 6.73 1.41 -5.00
C ILE A 74 8.11 0.90 -5.43
N GLU A 75 8.15 -0.17 -6.21
CA GLU A 75 9.42 -0.74 -6.70
C GLU A 75 10.15 0.22 -7.63
N ALA A 76 9.42 0.92 -8.49
CA ALA A 76 9.99 1.94 -9.35
C ALA A 76 10.60 3.09 -8.55
N ALA A 77 9.94 3.51 -7.47
CA ALA A 77 10.46 4.57 -6.60
C ALA A 77 11.77 4.15 -5.92
N VAL A 78 11.87 2.89 -5.47
CA VAL A 78 13.09 2.35 -4.86
C VAL A 78 14.22 2.29 -5.90
N ALA A 79 13.93 1.87 -7.12
CA ALA A 79 14.93 1.70 -8.18
C ALA A 79 15.40 3.04 -8.77
N ARG A 80 14.69 4.12 -8.55
CA ARG A 80 15.05 5.45 -9.07
C ARG A 80 16.34 5.93 -8.43
N ARG A 81 17.22 6.51 -9.23
CA ARG A 81 18.48 7.09 -8.78
C ARG A 81 18.49 8.61 -8.95
#